data_89fe044f89df70c0994dae0ddc746efe
#
_entry.id   89fe044f89df70c0994dae0ddc746efe
#
_cell.length_a   1.000
_cell.length_b   1.000
_cell.length_c   1.000
_cell.angle_alpha   90.00
_cell.angle_beta   90.00
_cell.angle_gamma   90.00
#
_symmetry.space_group_name_H-M   'P 1'
#
loop_
_entity.id
_entity.type
_entity.pdbx_description
1 polymer ?
#
loop_
_entity_poly.entity_id
_entity_poly.type
_entity_poly.pdbx_seq_one_letter_code
_entity_poly.pdbx_strand_id
1 'polypeptide(L)'
;PDKRPLKTRSGENVTLASLLAEAVARGESEVRARSADPESPTHGLDDTELHAIGRAVGIAAVKYADLSLEVSRDYVFDLDRMVSFQGDTGPYIQYAHARIRSILEKAGVEVPFEIESPALPEAPLALGEPAERDLALTLLAYPGVVADVARTLEPSRLCTYLQRVAAAFSVFYRECPVLKSEE
;
A
#
# COMPACT_ATOMS: atom_id res chain seq x y z
N PRO A 1 -0.17 -21.87 -12.57
CA PRO A 1 0.83 -21.88 -11.52
C PRO A 1 0.92 -23.28 -10.92
N ASP A 2 2.13 -23.82 -10.95
CA ASP A 2 2.39 -25.19 -10.51
C ASP A 2 2.30 -25.21 -8.97
N LYS A 3 1.28 -25.85 -8.41
CA LYS A 3 1.03 -25.96 -6.96
C LYS A 3 2.00 -26.90 -6.24
N ARG A 4 3.20 -27.15 -6.80
CA ARG A 4 4.17 -28.03 -6.17
C ARG A 4 4.89 -27.30 -5.03
N PRO A 5 5.01 -27.92 -3.83
CA PRO A 5 5.82 -27.37 -2.76
C PRO A 5 7.26 -27.14 -3.25
N LEU A 6 7.85 -26.00 -2.90
CA LEU A 6 9.28 -25.76 -3.11
C LEU A 6 10.07 -26.80 -2.33
N LYS A 7 10.55 -27.84 -3.02
CA LYS A 7 11.33 -28.93 -2.38
C LYS A 7 12.80 -28.55 -2.36
N THR A 8 13.34 -28.22 -1.21
CA THR A 8 14.77 -27.97 -0.98
C THR A 8 15.69 -29.16 -1.33
N ARG A 9 15.13 -30.35 -1.57
CA ARG A 9 15.86 -31.58 -1.88
C ARG A 9 16.15 -31.80 -3.38
N SER A 10 15.62 -30.99 -4.27
CA SER A 10 15.79 -31.16 -5.72
C SER A 10 17.00 -30.43 -6.32
N GLY A 11 17.89 -29.84 -5.51
CA GLY A 11 19.12 -29.18 -5.97
C GLY A 11 18.97 -27.76 -6.52
N GLU A 12 17.76 -27.28 -6.79
CA GLU A 12 17.46 -25.89 -7.09
C GLU A 12 17.03 -25.19 -5.78
N ASN A 13 18.02 -24.77 -5.00
CA ASN A 13 17.77 -24.01 -3.79
C ASN A 13 17.39 -22.57 -4.17
N VAL A 14 16.09 -22.30 -4.24
CA VAL A 14 15.59 -20.91 -4.25
C VAL A 14 15.89 -20.30 -2.88
N THR A 15 16.86 -19.41 -2.83
CA THR A 15 17.22 -18.71 -1.60
C THR A 15 16.32 -17.49 -1.39
N LEU A 16 16.15 -17.04 -0.15
CA LEU A 16 15.44 -15.79 0.12
C LEU A 16 16.09 -14.60 -0.61
N ALA A 17 17.42 -14.61 -0.72
CA ALA A 17 18.14 -13.56 -1.44
C ALA A 17 17.78 -13.54 -2.95
N SER A 18 17.67 -14.72 -3.58
CA SER A 18 17.27 -14.80 -4.99
C SER A 18 15.81 -14.38 -5.20
N LEU A 19 14.92 -14.72 -4.28
CA LEU A 19 13.51 -14.28 -4.32
C LEU A 19 13.39 -12.77 -4.20
N LEU A 20 14.12 -12.17 -3.26
CA LEU A 20 14.13 -10.72 -3.10
C LEU A 20 14.73 -10.00 -4.32
N ALA A 21 15.81 -10.55 -4.89
CA ALA A 21 16.41 -9.99 -6.11
C ALA A 21 15.43 -10.04 -7.30
N GLU A 22 14.72 -11.15 -7.48
CA GLU A 22 13.70 -11.27 -8.53
C GLU A 22 12.51 -10.32 -8.27
N ALA A 23 12.04 -10.19 -7.04
CA ALA A 23 10.98 -9.26 -6.69
C ALA A 23 11.39 -7.80 -6.97
N VAL A 24 12.64 -7.43 -6.67
CA VAL A 24 13.19 -6.10 -6.99
C VAL A 24 13.22 -5.90 -8.51
N ALA A 25 13.75 -6.85 -9.27
CA ALA A 25 13.81 -6.74 -10.74
C ALA A 25 12.42 -6.57 -11.36
N ARG A 26 11.41 -7.29 -10.85
CA ARG A 26 10.01 -7.14 -11.30
C ARG A 26 9.42 -5.81 -10.88
N GLY A 27 9.68 -5.35 -9.66
CA GLY A 27 9.26 -4.04 -9.18
C GLY A 27 9.83 -2.91 -10.06
N GLU A 28 11.11 -3.00 -10.44
CA GLU A 28 11.74 -2.05 -11.36
C GLU A 28 11.11 -2.07 -12.74
N SER A 29 10.86 -3.26 -13.28
CA SER A 29 10.20 -3.41 -14.58
C SER A 29 8.82 -2.77 -14.59
N GLU A 30 8.03 -2.99 -13.55
CA GLU A 30 6.68 -2.44 -13.41
C GLU A 30 6.68 -0.92 -13.26
N VAL A 31 7.60 -0.37 -12.45
CA VAL A 31 7.76 1.08 -12.26
C VAL A 31 8.20 1.75 -13.56
N ARG A 32 9.17 1.16 -14.29
CA ARG A 32 9.61 1.68 -15.59
C ARG A 32 8.51 1.63 -16.65
N ALA A 33 7.72 0.58 -16.69
CA ALA A 33 6.59 0.50 -17.61
C ALA A 33 5.57 1.61 -17.34
N ARG A 34 5.32 1.95 -16.07
CA ARG A 34 4.43 3.03 -15.68
C ARG A 34 5.00 4.43 -15.91
N SER A 35 6.32 4.60 -15.81
CA SER A 35 6.96 5.91 -16.04
C SER A 35 6.85 6.39 -17.49
N ALA A 36 6.48 5.53 -18.42
CA ALA A 36 6.19 5.89 -19.81
C ALA A 36 4.86 6.68 -19.94
N ASP A 37 3.94 6.54 -18.99
CA ASP A 37 2.67 7.28 -18.97
C ASP A 37 2.91 8.71 -18.44
N PRO A 38 2.59 9.77 -19.21
CA PRO A 38 2.72 11.17 -18.77
C PRO A 38 1.93 11.51 -17.50
N GLU A 39 0.85 10.79 -17.21
CA GLU A 39 0.03 10.98 -15.99
C GLU A 39 0.59 10.22 -14.77
N SER A 40 1.63 9.40 -14.96
CA SER A 40 2.24 8.66 -13.87
C SER A 40 3.07 9.58 -12.97
N PRO A 41 2.98 9.40 -11.64
CA PRO A 41 3.85 10.09 -10.68
C PRO A 41 5.35 9.81 -10.88
N THR A 42 5.68 8.76 -11.61
CA THR A 42 7.07 8.36 -11.92
C THR A 42 7.54 8.86 -13.27
N HIS A 43 6.69 9.61 -14.02
CA HIS A 43 7.06 10.19 -15.31
C HIS A 43 8.12 11.28 -15.12
N GLY A 44 9.18 11.22 -15.94
CA GLY A 44 10.27 12.21 -15.89
C GLY A 44 11.32 11.99 -14.80
N LEU A 45 11.17 10.96 -13.97
CA LEU A 45 12.19 10.57 -13.00
C LEU A 45 13.41 9.95 -13.70
N ASP A 46 14.58 10.14 -13.10
CA ASP A 46 15.82 9.56 -13.60
C ASP A 46 15.96 8.06 -13.28
N ASP A 47 16.97 7.41 -13.87
CA ASP A 47 17.21 5.99 -13.68
C ASP A 47 17.49 5.59 -12.23
N THR A 48 18.13 6.46 -11.46
CA THR A 48 18.47 6.23 -10.05
C THR A 48 17.21 6.25 -9.19
N GLU A 49 16.34 7.21 -9.45
CA GLU A 49 15.04 7.33 -8.78
C GLU A 49 14.12 6.16 -9.12
N LEU A 50 14.02 5.80 -10.40
CA LEU A 50 13.22 4.65 -10.84
C LEU A 50 13.72 3.34 -10.23
N HIS A 51 15.04 3.16 -10.14
CA HIS A 51 15.65 2.00 -9.45
C HIS A 51 15.29 1.98 -7.95
N ALA A 52 15.42 3.09 -7.26
CA ALA A 52 15.10 3.18 -5.84
C ALA A 52 13.63 2.87 -5.56
N ILE A 53 12.72 3.42 -6.37
CA ILE A 53 11.28 3.16 -6.26
C ILE A 53 10.98 1.68 -6.58
N GLY A 54 11.53 1.16 -7.67
CA GLY A 54 11.33 -0.23 -8.07
C GLY A 54 11.80 -1.23 -7.02
N ARG A 55 12.96 -0.94 -6.39
CA ARG A 55 13.46 -1.71 -5.25
C ARG A 55 12.49 -1.67 -4.05
N ALA A 56 11.97 -0.49 -3.72
CA ALA A 56 11.01 -0.33 -2.62
C ALA A 56 9.71 -1.10 -2.92
N VAL A 57 9.22 -1.05 -4.15
CA VAL A 57 8.03 -1.78 -4.62
C VAL A 57 8.24 -3.29 -4.52
N GLY A 58 9.35 -3.82 -5.03
CA GLY A 58 9.65 -5.26 -4.99
C GLY A 58 9.75 -5.80 -3.56
N ILE A 59 10.47 -5.09 -2.68
CA ILE A 59 10.59 -5.47 -1.26
C ILE A 59 9.24 -5.42 -0.56
N ALA A 60 8.45 -4.37 -0.78
CA ALA A 60 7.13 -4.22 -0.17
C ALA A 60 6.17 -5.32 -0.63
N ALA A 61 6.25 -5.73 -1.90
CA ALA A 61 5.44 -6.81 -2.44
C ALA A 61 5.64 -8.12 -1.67
N VAL A 62 6.89 -8.52 -1.44
CA VAL A 62 7.21 -9.74 -0.68
C VAL A 62 6.81 -9.61 0.79
N LYS A 63 7.18 -8.50 1.44
CA LYS A 63 6.85 -8.26 2.86
C LYS A 63 5.34 -8.28 3.09
N TYR A 64 4.58 -7.61 2.23
CA TYR A 64 3.13 -7.57 2.35
C TYR A 64 2.52 -8.95 2.13
N ALA A 65 2.95 -9.68 1.10
CA ALA A 65 2.44 -11.02 0.83
C ALA A 65 2.68 -11.98 2.00
N ASP A 66 3.84 -11.90 2.65
CA ASP A 66 4.17 -12.69 3.83
C ASP A 66 3.32 -12.29 5.05
N LEU A 67 3.22 -10.99 5.35
CA LEU A 67 2.52 -10.47 6.52
C LEU A 67 0.98 -10.53 6.41
N SER A 68 0.43 -10.55 5.19
CA SER A 68 -1.02 -10.60 4.95
C SER A 68 -1.64 -11.98 5.13
N LEU A 69 -0.82 -13.02 5.20
CA LEU A 69 -1.29 -14.38 5.40
C LEU A 69 -1.37 -14.74 6.89
N GLU A 70 -2.41 -15.49 7.23
CA GLU A 70 -2.47 -16.19 8.51
C GLU A 70 -1.42 -17.30 8.56
N VAL A 71 -0.72 -17.45 9.69
CA VAL A 71 0.38 -18.43 9.86
C VAL A 71 -0.05 -19.88 9.54
N SER A 72 -1.34 -20.17 9.69
CA SER A 72 -1.92 -21.50 9.42
C SER A 72 -2.24 -21.79 7.95
N ARG A 73 -2.12 -20.79 7.07
CA ARG A 73 -2.45 -20.95 5.65
C ARG A 73 -1.24 -21.24 4.79
N ASP A 74 -1.45 -22.07 3.76
CA ASP A 74 -0.43 -22.34 2.75
C ASP A 74 -0.13 -21.06 1.95
N TYR A 75 1.16 -20.80 1.76
CA TYR A 75 1.66 -19.68 1.00
C TYR A 75 1.83 -20.05 -0.47
N VAL A 76 1.10 -19.38 -1.35
CA VAL A 76 1.29 -19.49 -2.80
C VAL A 76 2.13 -18.31 -3.27
N PHE A 77 3.37 -18.59 -3.63
CA PHE A 77 4.30 -17.58 -4.11
C PHE A 77 4.04 -17.28 -5.60
N ASP A 78 3.58 -16.07 -5.90
CA ASP A 78 3.31 -15.58 -7.25
C ASP A 78 3.78 -14.12 -7.35
N LEU A 79 4.98 -13.92 -7.85
CA LEU A 79 5.61 -12.60 -7.93
C LEU A 79 4.86 -11.63 -8.83
N ASP A 80 4.29 -12.08 -9.95
CA ASP A 80 3.55 -11.21 -10.86
C ASP A 80 2.32 -10.61 -10.16
N ARG A 81 1.65 -11.42 -9.37
CA ARG A 81 0.53 -10.96 -8.55
C ARG A 81 0.99 -10.05 -7.42
N MET A 82 2.11 -10.37 -6.75
CA MET A 82 2.60 -9.62 -5.59
C MET A 82 3.04 -8.20 -5.94
N VAL A 83 3.68 -7.99 -7.10
CA VAL A 83 4.15 -6.66 -7.55
C VAL A 83 3.06 -5.83 -8.23
N SER A 84 1.86 -6.39 -8.40
CA SER A 84 0.74 -5.66 -9.01
C SER A 84 0.32 -4.45 -8.17
N PHE A 85 0.03 -3.35 -8.85
CA PHE A 85 -0.58 -2.15 -8.23
C PHE A 85 -2.11 -2.24 -8.12
N GLN A 86 -2.67 -3.43 -8.26
CA GLN A 86 -4.10 -3.69 -8.14
C GLN A 86 -4.36 -4.88 -7.21
N GLY A 87 -5.48 -4.83 -6.51
CA GLY A 87 -5.88 -5.88 -5.60
C GLY A 87 -5.21 -5.81 -4.23
N ASP A 88 -5.13 -6.95 -3.56
CA ASP A 88 -4.58 -7.07 -2.20
C ASP A 88 -3.07 -7.25 -2.25
N THR A 89 -2.34 -6.14 -2.40
CA THR A 89 -0.88 -6.12 -2.61
C THR A 89 -0.22 -4.97 -1.86
N GLY A 90 1.09 -5.15 -1.53
CA GLY A 90 1.90 -4.08 -0.94
C GLY A 90 2.02 -2.84 -1.83
N PRO A 91 2.33 -2.99 -3.13
CA PRO A 91 2.38 -1.86 -4.06
C PRO A 91 1.07 -1.07 -4.18
N TYR A 92 -0.09 -1.71 -4.04
CA TYR A 92 -1.37 -0.99 -4.00
C TYR A 92 -1.48 -0.06 -2.78
N ILE A 93 -1.04 -0.52 -1.61
CA ILE A 93 -0.99 0.32 -0.39
C ILE A 93 -0.01 1.48 -0.55
N GLN A 94 1.18 1.21 -1.12
CA GLN A 94 2.16 2.26 -1.42
C GLN A 94 1.60 3.31 -2.39
N TYR A 95 0.90 2.87 -3.43
CA TYR A 95 0.25 3.75 -4.39
C TYR A 95 -0.83 4.63 -3.72
N ALA A 96 -1.69 4.05 -2.89
CA ALA A 96 -2.68 4.80 -2.14
C ALA A 96 -2.02 5.86 -1.24
N HIS A 97 -0.95 5.50 -0.52
CA HIS A 97 -0.18 6.43 0.30
C HIS A 97 0.43 7.57 -0.52
N ALA A 98 1.11 7.26 -1.64
CA ALA A 98 1.72 8.26 -2.50
C ALA A 98 0.67 9.24 -3.06
N ARG A 99 -0.52 8.74 -3.42
CA ARG A 99 -1.63 9.55 -3.89
C ARG A 99 -2.14 10.49 -2.79
N ILE A 100 -2.30 10.02 -1.56
CA ILE A 100 -2.69 10.87 -0.42
C ILE A 100 -1.66 11.98 -0.21
N ARG A 101 -0.37 11.63 -0.20
CA ARG A 101 0.72 12.60 -0.05
C ARG A 101 0.67 13.68 -1.15
N SER A 102 0.49 13.29 -2.40
CA SER A 102 0.38 14.24 -3.53
C SER A 102 -0.83 15.17 -3.41
N ILE A 103 -1.95 14.70 -2.88
CA ILE A 103 -3.13 15.54 -2.63
C ILE A 103 -2.85 16.58 -1.55
N LEU A 104 -2.26 16.15 -0.43
CA LEU A 104 -1.91 17.03 0.68
C LEU A 104 -0.89 18.09 0.25
N GLU A 105 0.11 17.71 -0.52
CA GLU A 105 1.11 18.63 -1.09
C GLU A 105 0.46 19.67 -2.00
N LYS A 106 -0.43 19.26 -2.91
CA LYS A 106 -1.18 20.17 -3.78
C LYS A 106 -2.13 21.08 -3.01
N ALA A 107 -2.62 20.65 -1.87
CA ALA A 107 -3.43 21.45 -0.95
C ALA A 107 -2.61 22.38 -0.05
N GLY A 108 -1.27 22.35 -0.14
CA GLY A 108 -0.39 23.13 0.71
C GLY A 108 -0.38 22.68 2.18
N VAL A 109 -0.80 21.44 2.45
CA VAL A 109 -0.83 20.86 3.80
C VAL A 109 0.48 20.14 4.08
N GLU A 110 1.29 20.69 4.97
CA GLU A 110 2.47 19.99 5.50
C GLU A 110 2.02 18.95 6.52
N VAL A 111 2.37 17.70 6.25
CA VAL A 111 2.15 16.60 7.21
C VAL A 111 3.49 16.29 7.86
N PRO A 112 3.69 16.67 9.13
CA PRO A 112 4.92 16.34 9.85
C PRO A 112 5.06 14.82 9.98
N PHE A 113 6.30 14.34 9.97
CA PHE A 113 6.59 12.90 10.11
C PHE A 113 6.21 12.40 11.52
N GLU A 114 6.36 13.25 12.53
CA GLU A 114 5.89 13.01 13.89
C GLU A 114 4.58 13.77 14.08
N ILE A 115 3.49 13.04 14.22
CA ILE A 115 2.18 13.62 14.53
C ILE A 115 2.13 13.84 16.05
N GLU A 116 2.53 15.01 16.50
CA GLU A 116 1.99 15.53 17.76
C GLU A 116 0.48 15.66 17.54
N SER A 117 -0.32 15.14 18.48
CA SER A 117 -1.79 15.15 18.35
C SER A 117 -2.25 16.50 17.80
N PRO A 118 -2.81 16.55 16.59
CA PRO A 118 -3.27 17.82 16.05
C PRO A 118 -4.35 18.38 16.99
N ALA A 119 -4.32 19.67 17.21
CA ALA A 119 -5.43 20.33 17.89
C ALA A 119 -6.73 19.96 17.17
N LEU A 120 -7.72 19.49 17.91
CA LEU A 120 -9.02 19.22 17.32
C LEU A 120 -9.56 20.51 16.70
N PRO A 121 -10.17 20.45 15.50
CA PRO A 121 -10.77 21.62 14.91
C PRO A 121 -11.83 22.20 15.86
N GLU A 122 -11.85 23.52 16.02
CA GLU A 122 -12.81 24.21 16.88
C GLU A 122 -14.26 24.05 16.39
N ALA A 123 -14.42 23.81 15.08
CA ALA A 123 -15.73 23.57 14.48
C ALA A 123 -16.02 22.05 14.35
N PRO A 124 -17.30 21.65 14.54
CA PRO A 124 -17.70 20.26 14.29
C PRO A 124 -17.40 19.85 12.86
N LEU A 125 -16.79 18.67 12.68
CA LEU A 125 -16.55 18.11 11.37
C LEU A 125 -17.91 17.73 10.74
N ALA A 126 -18.31 18.42 9.68
CA ALA A 126 -19.49 18.05 8.92
C ALA A 126 -19.12 17.02 7.84
N LEU A 127 -19.61 15.79 7.99
CA LEU A 127 -19.45 14.73 7.02
C LEU A 127 -20.76 14.60 6.23
N GLY A 128 -20.84 15.29 5.08
CA GLY A 128 -22.05 15.40 4.27
C GLY A 128 -22.28 14.15 3.40
N GLU A 129 -21.20 13.64 2.85
CA GLU A 129 -21.26 12.53 1.90
C GLU A 129 -21.08 11.15 2.56
N PRO A 130 -21.76 10.11 2.07
CA PRO A 130 -21.57 8.74 2.59
C PRO A 130 -20.12 8.27 2.56
N ALA A 131 -19.37 8.61 1.50
CA ALA A 131 -17.97 8.22 1.35
C ALA A 131 -17.05 8.87 2.39
N GLU A 132 -17.32 10.13 2.79
CA GLU A 132 -16.60 10.80 3.88
C GLU A 132 -16.82 10.08 5.21
N ARG A 133 -18.07 9.73 5.49
CA ARG A 133 -18.43 9.01 6.73
C ARG A 133 -17.81 7.62 6.80
N ASP A 134 -17.83 6.88 5.67
CA ASP A 134 -17.27 5.52 5.61
C ASP A 134 -15.75 5.56 5.83
N LEU A 135 -15.05 6.49 5.19
CA LEU A 135 -13.61 6.69 5.42
C LEU A 135 -13.33 7.07 6.88
N ALA A 136 -14.07 8.02 7.45
CA ALA A 136 -13.88 8.45 8.83
C ALA A 136 -14.08 7.30 9.83
N LEU A 137 -15.16 6.52 9.69
CA LEU A 137 -15.42 5.34 10.52
C LEU A 137 -14.33 4.27 10.36
N THR A 138 -13.83 4.09 9.14
CA THR A 138 -12.72 3.16 8.87
C THR A 138 -11.46 3.62 9.60
N LEU A 139 -11.13 4.91 9.57
CA LEU A 139 -9.95 5.46 10.27
C LEU A 139 -10.09 5.36 11.80
N LEU A 140 -11.28 5.58 12.36
CA LEU A 140 -11.55 5.44 13.80
C LEU A 140 -11.34 4.01 14.33
N ALA A 141 -11.39 3.00 13.48
CA ALA A 141 -11.13 1.62 13.88
C ALA A 141 -9.64 1.32 14.18
N TYR A 142 -8.71 2.20 13.77
CA TYR A 142 -7.27 1.97 13.85
C TYR A 142 -6.75 1.56 15.24
N PRO A 143 -7.08 2.27 16.35
CA PRO A 143 -6.58 1.89 17.67
C PRO A 143 -7.01 0.47 18.10
N GLY A 144 -8.25 0.10 17.75
CA GLY A 144 -8.76 -1.25 18.03
C GLY A 144 -8.02 -2.33 17.24
N VAL A 145 -7.70 -2.06 15.97
CA VAL A 145 -6.92 -2.98 15.12
C VAL A 145 -5.52 -3.18 15.69
N VAL A 146 -4.84 -2.09 16.09
CA VAL A 146 -3.49 -2.17 16.69
C VAL A 146 -3.53 -2.98 18.00
N ALA A 147 -4.52 -2.73 18.86
CA ALA A 147 -4.69 -3.49 20.09
C ALA A 147 -4.93 -5.00 19.83
N ASP A 148 -5.74 -5.31 18.81
CA ASP A 148 -5.99 -6.71 18.42
C ASP A 148 -4.73 -7.37 17.87
N VAL A 149 -3.96 -6.71 17.00
CA VAL A 149 -2.68 -7.24 16.50
C VAL A 149 -1.70 -7.49 17.65
N ALA A 150 -1.60 -6.56 18.60
CA ALA A 150 -0.73 -6.73 19.76
C ALA A 150 -1.13 -7.92 20.64
N ARG A 151 -2.44 -8.19 20.76
CA ARG A 151 -2.98 -9.30 21.53
C ARG A 151 -2.85 -10.66 20.82
N THR A 152 -3.11 -10.68 19.50
CA THR A 152 -3.17 -11.92 18.71
C THR A 152 -1.84 -12.29 18.07
N LEU A 153 -0.91 -11.32 17.91
CA LEU A 153 0.33 -11.44 17.16
C LEU A 153 0.11 -11.81 15.68
N GLU A 154 -1.04 -11.38 15.13
CA GLU A 154 -1.45 -11.64 13.74
C GLU A 154 -1.34 -10.36 12.89
N PRO A 155 -0.21 -10.11 12.22
CA PRO A 155 -0.03 -8.91 11.38
C PRO A 155 -0.99 -8.85 10.19
N SER A 156 -1.54 -9.97 9.75
CA SER A 156 -2.55 -10.06 8.69
C SER A 156 -3.79 -9.21 8.95
N ARG A 157 -4.15 -8.99 10.21
CA ARG A 157 -5.24 -8.10 10.61
C ARG A 157 -4.94 -6.64 10.24
N LEU A 158 -3.69 -6.20 10.43
CA LEU A 158 -3.27 -4.86 10.03
C LEU A 158 -3.25 -4.73 8.50
N CYS A 159 -2.77 -5.74 7.78
CA CYS A 159 -2.79 -5.76 6.31
C CYS A 159 -4.23 -5.63 5.78
N THR A 160 -5.16 -6.41 6.33
CA THR A 160 -6.59 -6.33 5.98
C THR A 160 -7.16 -4.94 6.27
N TYR A 161 -6.79 -4.35 7.40
CA TYR A 161 -7.21 -2.98 7.73
C TYR A 161 -6.68 -1.95 6.74
N LEU A 162 -5.39 -2.01 6.37
CA LEU A 162 -4.79 -1.11 5.40
C LEU A 162 -5.46 -1.19 4.03
N GLN A 163 -5.85 -2.39 3.59
CA GLN A 163 -6.63 -2.56 2.36
C GLN A 163 -8.00 -1.88 2.45
N ARG A 164 -8.68 -2.01 3.58
CA ARG A 164 -9.96 -1.33 3.80
C ARG A 164 -9.81 0.18 3.76
N VAL A 165 -8.78 0.74 4.40
CA VAL A 165 -8.48 2.18 4.36
C VAL A 165 -8.22 2.64 2.92
N ALA A 166 -7.36 1.92 2.17
CA ALA A 166 -7.05 2.26 0.79
C ALA A 166 -8.27 2.18 -0.12
N ALA A 167 -9.15 1.20 0.08
CA ALA A 167 -10.40 1.07 -0.67
C ALA A 167 -11.38 2.20 -0.33
N ALA A 168 -11.61 2.48 0.96
CA ALA A 168 -12.47 3.58 1.41
C ALA A 168 -11.96 4.94 0.90
N PHE A 169 -10.63 5.17 0.98
CA PHE A 169 -10.02 6.37 0.41
C PHE A 169 -10.23 6.47 -1.11
N SER A 170 -10.14 5.38 -1.85
CA SER A 170 -10.34 5.38 -3.31
C SER A 170 -11.77 5.76 -3.68
N VAL A 171 -12.77 5.32 -2.90
CA VAL A 171 -14.18 5.71 -3.08
C VAL A 171 -14.36 7.19 -2.73
N PHE A 172 -13.86 7.61 -1.56
CA PHE A 172 -13.90 9.01 -1.12
C PHE A 172 -13.31 9.96 -2.17
N TYR A 173 -12.12 9.67 -2.67
CA TYR A 173 -11.44 10.52 -3.65
C TYR A 173 -12.17 10.64 -4.99
N ARG A 174 -12.90 9.59 -5.39
CA ARG A 174 -13.71 9.61 -6.61
C ARG A 174 -15.00 10.40 -6.44
N GLU A 175 -15.63 10.31 -5.28
CA GLU A 175 -16.97 10.86 -5.02
C GLU A 175 -16.94 12.26 -4.40
N CYS A 176 -15.84 12.58 -3.69
CA CYS A 176 -15.66 13.87 -3.02
C CYS A 176 -14.45 14.61 -3.62
N PRO A 177 -14.64 15.59 -4.49
CA PRO A 177 -13.54 16.33 -5.12
C PRO A 177 -12.84 17.26 -4.12
N VAL A 178 -11.75 16.79 -3.53
CA VAL A 178 -11.00 17.47 -2.46
C VAL A 178 -10.33 18.78 -2.92
N LEU A 179 -9.86 18.85 -4.17
CA LEU A 179 -9.10 20.01 -4.70
C LEU A 179 -9.94 20.91 -5.61
N LYS A 180 -11.21 20.59 -5.84
CA LYS A 180 -12.11 21.30 -6.75
C LYS A 180 -13.42 21.72 -6.07
N SER A 181 -13.49 21.67 -4.73
CA SER A 181 -14.64 22.21 -4.02
C SER A 181 -14.68 23.72 -4.27
N GLU A 182 -15.68 24.19 -5.01
CA GLU A 182 -16.04 25.59 -5.02
C GLU A 182 -16.45 25.96 -3.60
N GLU A 183 -15.92 27.10 -3.07
CA GLU A 183 -16.25 27.62 -1.76
C GLU A 183 -17.76 27.90 -1.60
#